data_276bff7dbeb1775b23de2ce2401298f8
#
_entry.id   276bff7dbeb1775b23de2ce2401298f8
#
_cell.length_a   1.000
_cell.length_b   1.000
_cell.length_c   1.000
_cell.angle_alpha   90.00
_cell.angle_beta   90.00
_cell.angle_gamma   90.00
#
_symmetry.space_group_name_H-M   'P 1'
#
loop_
_entity.id
_entity.type
_entity.pdbx_description
1 polymer ?
#
loop_
_entity_poly.entity_id
_entity_poly.type
_entity_poly.pdbx_seq_one_letter_code
_entity_poly.pdbx_strand_id
1 'polypeptide(L)'
;DTLNELKDEGLIKVFGASNWTLERFKEANEYAESSGKEPFTVLSNNFSLAYMNNPVWPGCFSCSEDDYVSYLKEKQVAIFPWSSQARGFFLDSQEFTGLAHVADPNQEEQKRVWGSENNLERRRRCFELASKKSVDPIQMALAFVLKQQFPSLPLIGPRNFFETESSL
;
A
#
# COMPACT_ATOMS: atom_id res chain seq x y z
N ASP A 1 -13.01 18.32 -13.76
CA ASP A 1 -14.16 18.52 -14.67
C ASP A 1 -14.37 17.29 -15.54
N THR A 2 -13.45 16.93 -16.43
CA THR A 2 -13.59 15.84 -17.40
C THR A 2 -14.00 14.49 -16.81
N LEU A 3 -13.47 14.11 -15.64
CA LEU A 3 -13.87 12.84 -15.00
C LEU A 3 -15.34 12.87 -14.53
N ASN A 4 -15.83 14.02 -14.09
CA ASN A 4 -17.24 14.17 -13.78
C ASN A 4 -18.11 14.08 -15.05
N GLU A 5 -17.70 14.71 -16.15
CA GLU A 5 -18.39 14.59 -17.45
C GLU A 5 -18.49 13.14 -17.91
N LEU A 6 -17.36 12.37 -17.85
CA LEU A 6 -17.35 10.95 -18.19
C LEU A 6 -18.24 10.10 -17.26
N LYS A 7 -18.37 10.49 -16.00
CA LYS A 7 -19.26 9.82 -15.05
C LYS A 7 -20.73 10.13 -15.39
N ASP A 8 -21.06 11.37 -15.70
CA ASP A 8 -22.41 11.81 -16.09
C ASP A 8 -22.86 11.14 -17.41
N GLU A 9 -21.93 10.90 -18.32
CA GLU A 9 -22.15 10.12 -19.55
C GLU A 9 -22.25 8.60 -19.31
N GLY A 10 -22.02 8.14 -18.07
CA GLY A 10 -22.07 6.72 -17.71
C GLY A 10 -20.89 5.89 -18.20
N LEU A 11 -19.82 6.52 -18.69
CA LEU A 11 -18.62 5.83 -19.20
C LEU A 11 -17.73 5.31 -18.07
N ILE A 12 -17.72 6.00 -16.92
CA ILE A 12 -17.07 5.55 -15.69
C ILE A 12 -18.04 5.65 -14.52
N LYS A 13 -17.83 4.83 -13.49
CA LYS A 13 -18.66 4.84 -12.28
C LYS A 13 -18.00 5.54 -11.10
N VAL A 14 -16.69 5.35 -10.97
CA VAL A 14 -15.85 5.86 -9.89
C VAL A 14 -14.51 6.28 -10.48
N PHE A 15 -13.91 7.30 -9.91
CA PHE A 15 -12.57 7.73 -10.27
C PHE A 15 -11.76 8.05 -9.02
N GLY A 16 -10.44 7.99 -9.14
CA GLY A 16 -9.52 8.22 -8.05
C GLY A 16 -8.21 8.80 -8.53
N ALA A 17 -7.32 9.05 -7.57
CA ALA A 17 -5.97 9.54 -7.82
C ALA A 17 -4.93 8.47 -7.52
N SER A 18 -3.76 8.57 -8.13
CA SER A 18 -2.61 7.71 -7.86
C SER A 18 -1.37 8.55 -7.65
N ASN A 19 -0.62 8.22 -6.59
CA ASN A 19 0.62 8.91 -6.25
C ASN A 19 0.45 10.44 -6.07
N TRP A 20 -0.57 10.84 -5.33
CA TRP A 20 -0.80 12.22 -4.95
C TRP A 20 -0.39 12.46 -3.49
N THR A 21 0.10 13.68 -3.21
CA THR A 21 0.27 14.16 -1.84
C THR A 21 -1.10 14.41 -1.20
N LEU A 22 -1.12 14.47 0.13
CA LEU A 22 -2.34 14.75 0.87
C LEU A 22 -2.92 16.13 0.51
N GLU A 23 -2.04 17.15 0.40
CA GLU A 23 -2.44 18.51 0.04
C GLU A 23 -3.15 18.54 -1.30
N ARG A 24 -2.53 17.93 -2.33
CA ARG A 24 -3.12 17.85 -3.67
C ARG A 24 -4.46 17.13 -3.68
N PHE A 25 -4.57 16.06 -2.90
CA PHE A 25 -5.82 15.29 -2.80
C PHE A 25 -6.91 16.11 -2.13
N LYS A 26 -6.59 16.85 -1.06
CA LYS A 26 -7.52 17.76 -0.37
C LYS A 26 -7.97 18.89 -1.27
N GLU A 27 -7.03 19.61 -1.90
CA GLU A 27 -7.35 20.72 -2.81
C GLU A 27 -8.30 20.30 -3.93
N ALA A 28 -8.06 19.13 -4.54
CA ALA A 28 -8.92 18.62 -5.61
C ALA A 28 -10.34 18.30 -5.10
N ASN A 29 -10.46 17.76 -3.88
CA ASN A 29 -11.75 17.42 -3.30
C ASN A 29 -12.50 18.67 -2.80
N GLU A 30 -11.81 19.65 -2.22
CA GLU A 30 -12.37 20.95 -1.86
C GLU A 30 -12.90 21.71 -3.10
N TYR A 31 -12.14 21.66 -4.21
CA TYR A 31 -12.61 22.21 -5.48
C TYR A 31 -13.89 21.51 -5.96
N ALA A 32 -13.91 20.18 -5.93
CA ALA A 32 -15.07 19.41 -6.35
C ALA A 32 -16.31 19.75 -5.51
N GLU A 33 -16.18 19.74 -4.18
CA GLU A 33 -17.26 20.06 -3.25
C GLU A 33 -17.78 21.50 -3.48
N SER A 34 -16.90 22.50 -3.60
CA SER A 34 -17.28 23.89 -3.84
C SER A 34 -17.93 24.15 -5.20
N SER A 35 -17.65 23.29 -6.18
CA SER A 35 -18.17 23.36 -7.55
C SER A 35 -19.37 22.45 -7.79
N GLY A 36 -19.89 21.79 -6.74
CA GLY A 36 -21.02 20.85 -6.85
C GLY A 36 -20.70 19.61 -7.69
N LYS A 37 -19.43 19.17 -7.65
CA LYS A 37 -18.92 18.02 -8.40
C LYS A 37 -18.59 16.87 -7.46
N GLU A 38 -18.49 15.66 -8.03
CA GLU A 38 -18.06 14.49 -7.29
C GLU A 38 -16.57 14.58 -6.97
N PRO A 39 -16.18 14.33 -5.69
CA PRO A 39 -14.79 14.29 -5.29
C PRO A 39 -14.12 12.98 -5.71
N PHE A 40 -12.79 12.92 -5.59
CA PHE A 40 -12.02 11.69 -5.66
C PHE A 40 -12.28 10.85 -4.40
N THR A 41 -12.83 9.65 -4.58
CA THR A 41 -13.18 8.74 -3.48
C THR A 41 -12.23 7.55 -3.36
N VAL A 42 -11.29 7.43 -4.29
CA VAL A 42 -10.31 6.34 -4.36
C VAL A 42 -8.90 6.91 -4.48
N LEU A 43 -7.97 6.29 -3.75
CA LEU A 43 -6.55 6.63 -3.78
C LEU A 43 -5.70 5.38 -4.02
N SER A 44 -4.74 5.45 -4.95
CA SER A 44 -3.74 4.40 -5.17
C SER A 44 -2.33 4.92 -4.91
N ASN A 45 -1.98 5.03 -3.65
CA ASN A 45 -0.63 5.34 -3.16
C ASN A 45 0.01 4.10 -2.54
N ASN A 46 1.30 4.14 -2.23
CA ASN A 46 1.91 3.12 -1.38
C ASN A 46 1.27 3.12 0.01
N PHE A 47 0.96 1.94 0.52
CA PHE A 47 0.61 1.72 1.91
C PHE A 47 0.93 0.28 2.30
N SER A 48 1.76 0.10 3.33
CA SER A 48 2.17 -1.22 3.82
C SER A 48 2.53 -1.16 5.31
N LEU A 49 2.76 -2.33 5.93
CA LEU A 49 3.24 -2.41 7.31
C LEU A 49 4.61 -1.74 7.49
N ALA A 50 5.48 -1.74 6.45
CA ALA A 50 6.73 -0.99 6.44
C ALA A 50 6.54 0.38 5.79
N TYR A 51 7.11 1.43 6.37
CA TYR A 51 7.11 2.77 5.80
C TYR A 51 8.05 2.88 4.60
N MET A 52 7.59 3.48 3.51
CA MET A 52 8.42 3.80 2.35
C MET A 52 9.32 5.00 2.68
N ASN A 53 10.59 4.73 3.05
CA ASN A 53 11.56 5.77 3.42
C ASN A 53 12.16 6.49 2.23
N ASN A 54 12.26 5.81 1.10
CA ASN A 54 12.68 6.38 -0.17
C ASN A 54 11.69 5.96 -1.26
N PRO A 55 11.39 6.82 -2.24
CA PRO A 55 10.46 6.46 -3.29
C PRO A 55 10.98 5.25 -4.10
N VAL A 56 10.09 4.32 -4.44
CA VAL A 56 10.42 3.18 -5.31
C VAL A 56 10.86 3.67 -6.69
N TRP A 57 10.14 4.68 -7.22
CA TRP A 57 10.50 5.42 -8.43
C TRP A 57 10.19 6.92 -8.22
N PRO A 58 10.81 7.82 -9.01
CA PRO A 58 10.53 9.25 -8.90
C PRO A 58 9.05 9.58 -9.07
N GLY A 59 8.51 10.39 -8.16
CA GLY A 59 7.11 10.84 -8.21
C GLY A 59 6.09 9.86 -7.61
N CYS A 60 6.50 8.75 -7.00
CA CYS A 60 5.59 7.93 -6.22
C CYS A 60 5.49 8.41 -4.77
N PHE A 61 4.30 8.30 -4.19
CA PHE A 61 4.00 8.74 -2.83
C PHE A 61 3.40 7.62 -1.98
N SER A 62 3.70 7.67 -0.68
CA SER A 62 3.02 6.88 0.34
C SER A 62 1.83 7.66 0.92
N CYS A 63 0.88 6.95 1.53
CA CYS A 63 -0.15 7.52 2.38
C CYS A 63 -0.10 6.94 3.80
N SER A 64 1.10 6.54 4.25
CA SER A 64 1.32 5.93 5.57
C SER A 64 1.58 6.95 6.69
N GLU A 65 1.73 8.22 6.39
CA GLU A 65 1.91 9.29 7.37
C GLU A 65 0.62 9.51 8.18
N ASP A 66 0.78 9.87 9.44
CA ASP A 66 -0.34 9.94 10.41
C ASP A 66 -1.46 10.89 9.99
N ASP A 67 -1.12 12.01 9.37
CA ASP A 67 -2.08 13.00 8.86
C ASP A 67 -2.86 12.46 7.65
N TYR A 68 -2.19 11.73 6.76
CA TYR A 68 -2.83 11.07 5.63
C TYR A 68 -3.77 9.96 6.11
N VAL A 69 -3.29 9.09 7.00
CA VAL A 69 -4.10 8.02 7.60
C VAL A 69 -5.32 8.59 8.33
N SER A 70 -5.15 9.69 9.07
CA SER A 70 -6.25 10.38 9.75
C SER A 70 -7.29 10.90 8.77
N TYR A 71 -6.87 11.49 7.67
CA TYR A 71 -7.75 11.97 6.61
C TYR A 71 -8.51 10.82 5.92
N LEU A 72 -7.80 9.73 5.56
CA LEU A 72 -8.42 8.55 4.96
C LEU A 72 -9.50 7.95 5.85
N LYS A 73 -9.25 7.91 7.15
CA LYS A 73 -10.19 7.42 8.15
C LYS A 73 -11.38 8.36 8.33
N GLU A 74 -11.16 9.67 8.42
CA GLU A 74 -12.22 10.66 8.57
C GLU A 74 -13.15 10.69 7.35
N LYS A 75 -12.57 10.73 6.16
CA LYS A 75 -13.30 10.85 4.90
C LYS A 75 -13.72 9.50 4.30
N GLN A 76 -13.32 8.37 4.91
CA GLN A 76 -13.60 7.02 4.42
C GLN A 76 -13.20 6.83 2.94
N VAL A 77 -12.06 7.41 2.54
CA VAL A 77 -11.49 7.24 1.20
C VAL A 77 -11.02 5.81 1.03
N ALA A 78 -11.44 5.15 -0.03
CA ALA A 78 -10.99 3.80 -0.34
C ALA A 78 -9.56 3.83 -0.89
N ILE A 79 -8.69 2.95 -0.38
CA ILE A 79 -7.34 2.83 -0.93
C ILE A 79 -7.14 1.52 -1.70
N PHE A 80 -6.41 1.62 -2.82
CA PHE A 80 -5.87 0.51 -3.58
C PHE A 80 -4.34 0.56 -3.50
N PRO A 81 -3.76 0.18 -2.35
CA PRO A 81 -2.34 0.40 -2.12
C PRO A 81 -1.49 -0.55 -2.94
N TRP A 82 -0.55 0.01 -3.68
CA TRP A 82 0.49 -0.77 -4.35
C TRP A 82 1.66 -1.07 -3.39
N SER A 83 2.42 -2.12 -3.70
CA SER A 83 3.47 -2.67 -2.81
C SER A 83 2.96 -2.90 -1.38
N SER A 84 1.73 -3.37 -1.24
CA SER A 84 1.03 -3.57 0.03
C SER A 84 1.75 -4.51 1.00
N GLN A 85 2.60 -5.40 0.48
CA GLN A 85 3.46 -6.32 1.24
C GLN A 85 4.94 -5.90 1.20
N ALA A 86 5.24 -4.62 0.90
CA ALA A 86 6.60 -4.06 0.81
C ALA A 86 7.53 -4.92 -0.07
N ARG A 87 7.02 -5.43 -1.18
CA ARG A 87 7.75 -6.26 -2.17
C ARG A 87 8.54 -7.42 -1.54
N GLY A 88 7.94 -8.10 -0.59
CA GLY A 88 8.58 -9.25 0.07
C GLY A 88 9.49 -8.89 1.24
N PHE A 89 9.52 -7.65 1.71
CA PHE A 89 10.32 -7.26 2.88
C PHE A 89 10.00 -8.08 4.15
N PHE A 90 8.81 -8.65 4.24
CA PHE A 90 8.36 -9.52 5.33
C PHE A 90 8.49 -11.01 5.03
N LEU A 91 9.17 -11.41 3.95
CA LEU A 91 9.51 -12.80 3.70
C LEU A 91 10.74 -13.21 4.50
N ASP A 92 10.78 -14.45 4.97
CA ASP A 92 12.01 -15.01 5.51
C ASP A 92 12.92 -15.43 4.35
N SER A 93 14.09 -14.81 4.26
CA SER A 93 15.07 -15.09 3.21
C SER A 93 15.63 -16.52 3.26
N GLN A 94 15.45 -17.24 4.38
CA GLN A 94 15.90 -18.62 4.53
C GLN A 94 14.87 -19.64 4.02
N GLU A 95 13.58 -19.36 4.15
CA GLU A 95 12.51 -20.26 3.67
C GLU A 95 12.26 -20.12 2.16
N PHE A 96 12.50 -18.93 1.60
CA PHE A 96 12.34 -18.68 0.16
C PHE A 96 13.49 -19.22 -0.71
N THR A 97 14.56 -19.71 -0.12
CA THR A 97 15.74 -20.21 -0.81
C THR A 97 15.70 -21.70 -1.14
N GLY A 98 14.56 -22.26 -1.47
CA GLY A 98 14.57 -23.46 -2.34
C GLY A 98 15.33 -23.22 -3.65
N LEU A 99 15.68 -21.97 -3.95
CA LEU A 99 16.64 -21.47 -4.97
C LEU A 99 17.75 -20.67 -4.27
N ALA A 100 18.45 -21.30 -3.32
CA ALA A 100 19.64 -20.74 -2.70
C ALA A 100 20.62 -20.28 -3.78
N HIS A 101 21.14 -19.07 -3.65
CA HIS A 101 22.24 -18.43 -4.37
C HIS A 101 21.96 -17.50 -5.54
N VAL A 102 20.72 -17.15 -5.87
CA VAL A 102 20.51 -15.96 -6.68
C VAL A 102 20.17 -14.84 -5.72
N ALA A 103 21.03 -13.83 -5.61
CA ALA A 103 20.70 -12.60 -4.88
C ALA A 103 19.37 -12.08 -5.45
N ASP A 104 18.34 -11.99 -4.61
CA ASP A 104 17.06 -11.47 -5.07
C ASP A 104 17.31 -10.05 -5.60
N PRO A 105 17.07 -9.77 -6.89
CA PRO A 105 17.31 -8.44 -7.46
C PRO A 105 16.51 -7.35 -6.73
N ASN A 106 15.52 -7.73 -5.93
CA ASN A 106 14.75 -6.81 -5.08
C ASN A 106 15.44 -6.47 -3.75
N GLN A 107 16.51 -7.17 -3.32
CA GLN A 107 17.12 -6.92 -2.00
C GLN A 107 17.71 -5.51 -1.88
N GLU A 108 18.38 -5.02 -2.91
CA GLU A 108 18.93 -3.65 -2.89
C GLU A 108 17.83 -2.60 -2.88
N GLU A 109 16.74 -2.83 -3.61
CA GLU A 109 15.57 -1.96 -3.56
C GLU A 109 14.89 -2.05 -2.19
N GLN A 110 14.74 -3.23 -1.63
CA GLN A 110 14.16 -3.40 -0.29
C GLN A 110 14.95 -2.66 0.78
N LYS A 111 16.29 -2.75 0.77
CA LYS A 111 17.16 -2.02 1.68
C LYS A 111 17.01 -0.51 1.49
N ARG A 112 17.04 -0.04 0.26
CA ARG A 112 16.94 1.38 -0.07
C ARG A 112 15.57 1.97 0.33
N VAL A 113 14.50 1.25 0.06
CA VAL A 113 13.13 1.75 0.25
C VAL A 113 12.61 1.49 1.66
N TRP A 114 12.86 0.31 2.21
CA TRP A 114 12.26 -0.12 3.49
C TRP A 114 13.29 -0.44 4.58
N GLY A 115 14.60 -0.37 4.33
CA GLY A 115 15.65 -0.86 5.23
C GLY A 115 16.00 0.07 6.41
N SER A 116 15.07 0.90 6.90
CA SER A 116 15.31 1.73 8.09
C SER A 116 15.23 0.91 9.40
N GLU A 117 15.87 1.40 10.47
CA GLU A 117 15.82 0.78 11.79
C GLU A 117 14.39 0.58 12.30
N ASN A 118 13.52 1.57 12.08
CA ASN A 118 12.11 1.46 12.45
C ASN A 118 11.41 0.32 11.70
N ASN A 119 11.67 0.16 10.41
CA ASN A 119 11.08 -0.92 9.62
C ASN A 119 11.68 -2.29 9.98
N LEU A 120 12.96 -2.36 10.31
CA LEU A 120 13.57 -3.59 10.82
C LEU A 120 12.94 -4.02 12.14
N GLU A 121 12.66 -3.08 13.04
CA GLU A 121 11.94 -3.37 14.28
C GLU A 121 10.47 -3.79 14.01
N ARG A 122 9.77 -3.16 13.06
CA ARG A 122 8.44 -3.59 12.61
C ARG A 122 8.48 -5.01 12.05
N ARG A 123 9.49 -5.32 11.25
CA ARG A 123 9.72 -6.67 10.71
C ARG A 123 9.93 -7.68 11.83
N ARG A 124 10.80 -7.40 12.80
CA ARG A 124 11.05 -8.27 13.95
C ARG A 124 9.75 -8.58 14.70
N ARG A 125 8.96 -7.56 15.05
CA ARG A 125 7.65 -7.73 15.71
C ARG A 125 6.66 -8.51 14.87
N CYS A 126 6.65 -8.29 13.57
CA CYS A 126 5.79 -9.03 12.63
C CYS A 126 6.11 -10.51 12.68
N PHE A 127 7.39 -10.90 12.61
CA PHE A 127 7.84 -12.29 12.70
C PHE A 127 7.49 -12.93 14.04
N GLU A 128 7.70 -12.24 15.16
CA GLU A 128 7.33 -12.72 16.49
C GLU A 128 5.82 -12.96 16.61
N LEU A 129 5.01 -12.04 16.08
CA LEU A 129 3.55 -12.17 16.13
C LEU A 129 3.06 -13.27 15.20
N ALA A 130 3.63 -13.40 14.01
CA ALA A 130 3.32 -14.45 13.06
C ALA A 130 3.61 -15.84 13.66
N SER A 131 4.79 -16.03 14.27
CA SER A 131 5.16 -17.24 14.98
C SER A 131 4.16 -17.60 16.08
N LYS A 132 3.75 -16.62 16.91
CA LYS A 132 2.75 -16.83 17.97
C LYS A 132 1.37 -17.23 17.43
N LYS A 133 1.05 -16.85 16.21
CA LYS A 133 -0.24 -17.12 15.55
C LYS A 133 -0.18 -18.30 14.58
N SER A 134 1.00 -18.89 14.38
CA SER A 134 1.23 -19.98 13.42
C SER A 134 0.79 -19.61 12.00
N VAL A 135 1.16 -18.39 11.55
CA VAL A 135 0.94 -17.85 10.21
C VAL A 135 2.23 -17.28 9.65
N ASP A 136 2.26 -17.07 8.34
CA ASP A 136 3.43 -16.46 7.70
C ASP A 136 3.53 -14.95 7.96
N PRO A 137 4.74 -14.40 8.12
CA PRO A 137 4.92 -12.96 8.31
C PRO A 137 4.35 -12.11 7.17
N ILE A 138 4.35 -12.63 5.94
CA ILE A 138 3.79 -11.95 4.77
C ILE A 138 2.26 -11.83 4.86
N GLN A 139 1.58 -12.81 5.47
CA GLN A 139 0.15 -12.76 5.76
C GLN A 139 -0.15 -11.69 6.82
N MET A 140 0.69 -11.60 7.84
CA MET A 140 0.56 -10.54 8.85
C MET A 140 0.72 -9.15 8.25
N ALA A 141 1.66 -8.98 7.32
CA ALA A 141 1.85 -7.72 6.61
C ALA A 141 0.63 -7.35 5.75
N LEU A 142 0.03 -8.31 5.07
CA LEU A 142 -1.19 -8.10 4.29
C LEU A 142 -2.39 -7.83 5.20
N ALA A 143 -2.53 -8.58 6.30
CA ALA A 143 -3.59 -8.39 7.27
C ALA A 143 -3.58 -6.98 7.89
N PHE A 144 -2.41 -6.39 8.11
CA PHE A 144 -2.29 -5.00 8.56
C PHE A 144 -2.97 -4.05 7.58
N VAL A 145 -2.74 -4.21 6.29
CA VAL A 145 -3.34 -3.35 5.25
C VAL A 145 -4.85 -3.56 5.15
N LEU A 146 -5.31 -4.81 5.24
CA LEU A 146 -6.74 -5.16 5.18
C LEU A 146 -7.53 -4.68 6.40
N LYS A 147 -6.89 -4.53 7.57
CA LYS A 147 -7.56 -4.21 8.84
C LYS A 147 -7.55 -2.71 9.20
N GLN A 148 -7.37 -1.86 8.22
CA GLN A 148 -7.47 -0.41 8.44
C GLN A 148 -8.91 0.02 8.77
N GLN A 149 -9.06 1.20 9.36
CA GLN A 149 -10.37 1.77 9.73
C GLN A 149 -11.00 2.57 8.57
N PHE A 150 -10.55 2.34 7.36
CA PHE A 150 -11.06 2.86 6.09
C PHE A 150 -11.03 1.73 5.04
N PRO A 151 -11.80 1.83 3.96
CA PRO A 151 -11.81 0.80 2.94
C PRO A 151 -10.42 0.58 2.33
N SER A 152 -9.90 -0.63 2.41
CA SER A 152 -8.56 -0.94 1.91
C SER A 152 -8.59 -2.24 1.10
N LEU A 153 -8.20 -2.13 -0.17
CA LEU A 153 -8.16 -3.20 -1.16
C LEU A 153 -6.72 -3.35 -1.68
N PRO A 154 -5.86 -4.08 -0.95
CA PRO A 154 -4.45 -4.17 -1.27
C PRO A 154 -4.22 -4.83 -2.63
N LEU A 155 -3.36 -4.19 -3.43
CA LEU A 155 -2.85 -4.78 -4.66
C LEU A 155 -1.68 -5.70 -4.30
N ILE A 156 -1.82 -6.99 -4.59
CA ILE A 156 -0.77 -7.99 -4.48
C ILE A 156 -0.27 -8.37 -5.87
N GLY A 157 1.02 -8.69 -6.00
CA GLY A 157 1.64 -9.02 -7.28
C GLY A 157 2.49 -10.30 -7.17
N PRO A 158 1.85 -11.46 -6.91
CA PRO A 158 2.58 -12.72 -6.82
C PRO A 158 3.14 -13.11 -8.20
N ARG A 159 4.37 -13.66 -8.21
CA ARG A 159 5.06 -14.12 -9.42
C ARG A 159 4.62 -15.54 -9.80
N ASN A 160 4.09 -16.29 -8.84
CA ASN A 160 3.66 -17.68 -9.01
C ASN A 160 2.57 -18.05 -8.02
N PHE A 161 2.04 -19.27 -8.15
CA PHE A 161 0.95 -19.79 -7.32
C PHE A 161 1.31 -19.85 -5.83
N PHE A 162 2.55 -20.25 -5.49
CA PHE A 162 2.99 -20.36 -4.09
C PHE A 162 3.00 -19.02 -3.39
N GLU A 163 3.43 -17.93 -4.08
CA GLU A 163 3.38 -16.58 -3.53
C GLU A 163 1.95 -16.10 -3.33
N THR A 164 1.01 -16.53 -4.16
CA THR A 164 -0.41 -16.26 -3.95
C THR A 164 -0.92 -16.98 -2.70
N GLU A 165 -0.64 -18.27 -2.60
CA GLU A 165 -1.09 -19.12 -1.50
C GLU A 165 -0.49 -18.66 -0.15
N SER A 166 0.80 -18.30 -0.12
CA SER A 166 1.46 -17.77 1.08
C SER A 166 0.95 -16.39 1.52
N SER A 167 0.27 -15.67 0.65
CA SER A 167 -0.30 -14.35 0.96
C SER A 167 -1.71 -14.43 1.55
N LEU A 168 -2.40 -15.53 1.37
CA LEU A 168 -3.78 -15.77 1.81
C LEU A 168 -3.85 -16.54 3.12
#